data_4623fa328664237f7da25f936f8a76aa
#
_entry.id   4623fa328664237f7da25f936f8a76aa
#
_cell.length_a   1.000
_cell.length_b   1.000
_cell.length_c   1.000
_cell.angle_alpha   90.00
_cell.angle_beta   90.00
_cell.angle_gamma   90.00
#
_symmetry.space_group_name_H-M   'P 1'
#
loop_
_entity.id
_entity.type
_entity.pdbx_description
1 polymer ?
#
loop_
_entity_poly.entity_id
_entity_poly.type
_entity_poly.pdbx_seq_one_letter_code
_entity_poly.pdbx_strand_id
1 'polypeptide(L)'
;MGDFNVKPIDGSYELLTTNNLDENDVFYPIPYEGTEYIVEPPARMVSCYKEVNGEEPDFTNYAKIKDDEPFIDTLDYIFVTENIRVDAVAPLKHRDEVTDGPYPSENEPSDHVLLAADVTVF
;
A
#
# COMPACT_ATOMS: atom_id res chain seq x y z
N MET A 1 -0.32 9.57 -0.87
CA MET A 1 0.44 8.63 -0.04
C MET A 1 -0.16 8.54 1.34
N GLY A 2 0.00 7.39 2.00
CA GLY A 2 -0.48 7.16 3.35
C GLY A 2 -0.80 5.70 3.62
N ASP A 3 -1.39 5.46 4.78
CA ASP A 3 -2.00 4.19 5.14
C ASP A 3 -3.35 4.06 4.42
N PHE A 4 -3.44 3.13 3.47
CA PHE A 4 -4.67 2.84 2.74
C PHE A 4 -5.47 1.72 3.39
N ASN A 5 -4.88 1.05 4.36
CA ASN A 5 -5.45 -0.14 5.00
C ASN A 5 -5.88 -1.21 3.98
N VAL A 6 -5.09 -1.34 2.93
CA VAL A 6 -5.30 -2.23 1.78
C VAL A 6 -4.03 -3.03 1.55
N LYS A 7 -4.16 -4.34 1.40
CA LYS A 7 -3.04 -5.23 1.09
C LYS A 7 -2.82 -5.35 -0.41
N PRO A 8 -1.60 -5.70 -0.86
CA PRO A 8 -1.33 -5.92 -2.29
C PRO A 8 -2.18 -7.00 -2.96
N ILE A 9 -2.74 -7.94 -2.18
CA ILE A 9 -3.61 -9.00 -2.69
C ILE A 9 -5.10 -8.61 -2.73
N ASP A 10 -5.46 -7.45 -2.19
CA ASP A 10 -6.86 -7.02 -2.14
C ASP A 10 -7.33 -6.45 -3.48
N GLY A 11 -8.61 -6.65 -3.80
CA GLY A 11 -9.21 -6.12 -5.02
C GLY A 11 -9.14 -4.60 -5.13
N SER A 12 -9.16 -3.87 -4.01
CA SER A 12 -8.97 -2.41 -4.00
C SER A 12 -7.60 -2.00 -4.54
N TYR A 13 -6.54 -2.76 -4.20
CA TYR A 13 -5.20 -2.54 -4.77
C TYR A 13 -5.18 -2.82 -6.28
N GLU A 14 -5.78 -3.93 -6.71
CA GLU A 14 -5.92 -4.28 -8.13
C GLU A 14 -6.64 -3.18 -8.90
N LEU A 15 -7.77 -2.68 -8.37
CA LEU A 15 -8.52 -1.60 -9.00
C LEU A 15 -7.68 -0.32 -9.17
N LEU A 16 -6.94 0.08 -8.13
CA LEU A 16 -6.09 1.27 -8.15
C LEU A 16 -4.93 1.15 -9.16
N THR A 17 -4.32 -0.03 -9.26
CA THR A 17 -3.08 -0.22 -10.04
C THR A 17 -3.32 -0.72 -11.46
N THR A 18 -4.47 -1.33 -11.74
CA THR A 18 -4.81 -1.84 -13.08
C THR A 18 -5.98 -1.11 -13.71
N ASN A 19 -6.72 -0.33 -12.93
CA ASN A 19 -7.99 0.27 -13.33
C ASN A 19 -9.04 -0.76 -13.76
N ASN A 20 -8.94 -1.98 -13.26
CA ASN A 20 -9.83 -3.09 -13.59
C ASN A 20 -10.07 -3.97 -12.36
N LEU A 21 -11.31 -4.36 -12.15
CA LEU A 21 -11.72 -5.29 -11.10
C LEU A 21 -13.00 -5.99 -11.55
N ASP A 22 -13.11 -7.30 -11.28
CA ASP A 22 -14.32 -8.05 -11.54
C ASP A 22 -15.49 -7.48 -10.69
N GLU A 23 -16.64 -7.28 -11.34
CA GLU A 23 -17.84 -6.73 -10.68
C GLU A 23 -18.33 -7.61 -9.52
N ASN A 24 -17.97 -8.88 -9.48
CA ASN A 24 -18.30 -9.82 -8.43
C ASN A 24 -17.25 -9.88 -7.31
N ASP A 25 -16.15 -9.14 -7.43
CA ASP A 25 -15.15 -9.06 -6.38
C ASP A 25 -15.74 -8.38 -5.14
N VAL A 26 -15.38 -8.89 -3.95
CA VAL A 26 -15.89 -8.36 -2.67
C VAL A 26 -15.45 -6.90 -2.42
N PHE A 27 -14.38 -6.45 -3.06
CA PHE A 27 -13.88 -5.07 -3.00
C PHE A 27 -14.41 -4.19 -4.13
N TYR A 28 -15.26 -4.71 -5.03
CA TYR A 28 -15.83 -3.89 -6.08
C TYR A 28 -16.69 -2.76 -5.47
N PRO A 29 -16.48 -1.51 -5.90
CA PRO A 29 -17.19 -0.38 -5.31
C PRO A 29 -18.69 -0.50 -5.53
N ILE A 30 -19.47 -0.42 -4.46
CA ILE A 30 -20.93 -0.45 -4.50
C ILE A 30 -21.44 0.99 -4.43
N PRO A 31 -22.28 1.44 -5.39
CA PRO A 31 -22.91 2.75 -5.30
C PRO A 31 -23.74 2.87 -4.03
N TYR A 32 -23.75 4.06 -3.45
CA TYR A 32 -24.60 4.34 -2.29
C TYR A 32 -26.07 4.18 -2.68
N GLU A 33 -26.86 3.49 -1.84
CA GLU A 33 -28.28 3.28 -2.08
C GLU A 33 -29.00 4.62 -2.30
N GLY A 34 -29.78 4.73 -3.39
CA GLY A 34 -30.49 5.94 -3.76
C GLY A 34 -29.68 7.00 -4.50
N THR A 35 -28.43 6.71 -4.89
CA THR A 35 -27.63 7.58 -5.75
C THR A 35 -27.50 6.99 -7.15
N GLU A 36 -27.55 7.85 -8.18
CA GLU A 36 -27.23 7.49 -9.58
C GLU A 36 -25.70 7.55 -9.83
N TYR A 37 -24.89 7.33 -8.79
CA TYR A 37 -23.44 7.39 -8.93
C TYR A 37 -22.95 6.23 -9.79
N ILE A 38 -22.36 6.58 -10.93
CA ILE A 38 -21.66 5.61 -11.78
C ILE A 38 -20.23 5.53 -11.25
N VAL A 39 -19.79 4.33 -10.88
CA VAL A 39 -18.41 4.08 -10.51
C VAL A 39 -17.55 4.21 -11.76
N GLU A 40 -16.89 5.35 -11.91
CA GLU A 40 -15.85 5.50 -12.92
C GLU A 40 -14.53 5.06 -12.29
N PRO A 41 -13.81 4.08 -12.90
CA PRO A 41 -12.51 3.70 -12.40
C PRO A 41 -11.58 4.91 -12.36
N PRO A 42 -10.83 5.12 -11.28
CA PRO A 42 -9.86 6.21 -11.21
C PRO A 42 -8.77 6.04 -12.27
N ALA A 43 -8.03 7.09 -12.58
CA ALA A 43 -6.83 6.96 -13.37
C ALA A 43 -5.89 5.93 -12.71
N ARG A 44 -5.29 5.08 -13.53
CA ARG A 44 -4.35 4.06 -13.04
C ARG A 44 -3.26 4.70 -12.19
N MET A 45 -3.01 4.12 -11.04
CA MET A 45 -1.97 4.52 -10.11
C MET A 45 -0.76 3.60 -10.20
N VAL A 46 0.41 4.17 -10.03
CA VAL A 46 1.68 3.45 -9.99
C VAL A 46 2.21 3.50 -8.56
N SER A 47 2.47 2.33 -7.96
CA SER A 47 3.14 2.25 -6.67
C SER A 47 4.62 2.52 -6.85
N CYS A 48 5.15 3.52 -6.14
CA CYS A 48 6.57 3.89 -6.24
C CYS A 48 7.50 2.73 -5.89
N TYR A 49 7.20 1.99 -4.85
CA TYR A 49 8.03 0.86 -4.42
C TYR A 49 8.02 -0.28 -5.43
N LYS A 50 6.86 -0.62 -5.96
CA LYS A 50 6.74 -1.65 -6.99
C LYS A 50 7.43 -1.26 -8.30
N GLU A 51 7.35 0.01 -8.68
CA GLU A 51 7.98 0.54 -9.90
C GLU A 51 9.51 0.43 -9.83
N VAL A 52 10.12 0.77 -8.70
CA VAL A 52 11.58 0.74 -8.54
C VAL A 52 12.10 -0.66 -8.26
N ASN A 53 11.42 -1.41 -7.38
CA ASN A 53 11.92 -2.70 -6.88
C ASN A 53 11.32 -3.92 -7.62
N GLY A 54 10.31 -3.73 -8.47
CA GLY A 54 9.60 -4.82 -9.15
C GLY A 54 8.53 -5.51 -8.29
N GLU A 55 8.50 -5.24 -7.01
CA GLU A 55 7.54 -5.78 -6.03
C GLU A 55 7.22 -4.76 -4.95
N GLU A 56 6.10 -4.95 -4.26
CA GLU A 56 5.79 -4.17 -3.07
C GLU A 56 6.70 -4.56 -1.89
N PRO A 57 6.86 -3.67 -0.89
CA PRO A 57 7.57 -4.03 0.34
C PRO A 57 7.01 -5.30 0.98
N ASP A 58 7.85 -6.06 1.65
CA ASP A 58 7.42 -7.22 2.43
C ASP A 58 6.43 -6.83 3.53
N PHE A 59 6.68 -5.69 4.16
CA PHE A 59 5.75 -5.09 5.10
C PHE A 59 5.97 -3.58 5.21
N THR A 60 4.92 -2.87 5.60
CA THR A 60 4.95 -1.48 6.04
C THR A 60 4.36 -1.30 7.43
N ASN A 61 3.59 -2.27 7.90
CA ASN A 61 3.06 -2.34 9.26
C ASN A 61 3.47 -3.65 9.93
N TYR A 62 4.00 -3.56 11.15
CA TYR A 62 4.38 -4.69 11.97
C TYR A 62 3.93 -4.46 13.41
N ALA A 63 2.72 -4.87 13.72
CA ALA A 63 2.06 -4.57 14.99
C ALA A 63 1.70 -5.83 15.77
N LYS A 64 1.73 -5.72 17.10
CA LYS A 64 1.16 -6.68 18.02
C LYS A 64 0.25 -5.97 19.02
N ILE A 65 -1.04 -6.18 18.92
CA ILE A 65 -2.02 -5.45 19.73
C ILE A 65 -2.35 -6.17 21.03
N LYS A 66 -2.31 -7.50 21.06
CA LYS A 66 -2.60 -8.35 22.22
C LYS A 66 -1.64 -9.54 22.24
N ASP A 67 -1.98 -10.57 22.98
CA ASP A 67 -1.24 -11.84 23.00
C ASP A 67 -1.45 -12.68 21.72
N ASP A 68 -2.06 -12.08 20.69
CA ASP A 68 -2.26 -12.68 19.38
C ASP A 68 -0.96 -12.70 18.56
N GLU A 69 -0.97 -13.45 17.46
CA GLU A 69 0.11 -13.41 16.48
C GLU A 69 0.30 -11.98 15.95
N PRO A 70 1.54 -11.54 15.77
CA PRO A 70 1.79 -10.22 15.19
C PRO A 70 1.17 -10.09 13.81
N PHE A 71 0.55 -8.94 13.56
CA PHE A 71 0.17 -8.53 12.21
C PHE A 71 1.41 -7.99 11.49
N ILE A 72 1.69 -8.49 10.31
CA ILE A 72 2.79 -8.02 9.48
C ILE A 72 2.38 -8.06 8.01
N ASP A 73 2.21 -6.88 7.41
CA ASP A 73 1.77 -6.76 6.02
C ASP A 73 2.03 -5.36 5.47
N THR A 74 1.80 -5.17 4.18
CA THR A 74 1.92 -3.88 3.50
C THR A 74 0.55 -3.21 3.41
N LEU A 75 0.43 -2.05 4.04
CA LEU A 75 -0.79 -1.23 4.11
C LEU A 75 -0.56 0.20 3.62
N ASP A 76 0.70 0.62 3.53
CA ASP A 76 1.10 1.98 3.25
C ASP A 76 1.72 2.06 1.85
N TYR A 77 1.36 3.09 1.10
CA TYR A 77 1.81 3.27 -0.28
C TYR A 77 2.10 4.72 -0.60
N ILE A 78 3.02 4.91 -1.54
CA ILE A 78 3.17 6.15 -2.29
C ILE A 78 2.75 5.83 -3.72
N PHE A 79 1.54 6.27 -4.07
CA PHE A 79 1.02 6.14 -5.42
C PHE A 79 1.21 7.45 -6.20
N VAL A 80 1.56 7.31 -7.46
CA VAL A 80 1.67 8.41 -8.42
C VAL A 80 0.87 8.07 -9.68
N THR A 81 0.53 9.09 -10.44
CA THR A 81 -0.06 8.92 -11.77
C THR A 81 1.03 8.60 -12.80
N GLU A 82 0.67 8.00 -13.93
CA GLU A 82 1.61 7.54 -14.95
C GLU A 82 2.48 8.65 -15.58
N ASN A 83 2.09 9.91 -15.42
CA ASN A 83 2.87 11.06 -15.88
C ASN A 83 3.94 11.54 -14.89
N ILE A 84 4.11 10.86 -13.78
CA ILE A 84 5.15 11.14 -12.78
C ILE A 84 6.17 9.99 -12.82
N ARG A 85 7.44 10.35 -13.02
CA ARG A 85 8.51 9.36 -12.98
C ARG A 85 8.97 9.12 -11.55
N VAL A 86 9.10 7.86 -11.17
CA VAL A 86 9.70 7.46 -9.89
C VAL A 86 11.20 7.25 -10.10
N ASP A 87 12.02 8.01 -9.40
CA ASP A 87 13.47 7.99 -9.56
C ASP A 87 14.14 7.04 -8.54
N ALA A 88 13.67 7.04 -7.29
CA ALA A 88 14.19 6.19 -6.23
C ALA A 88 13.16 6.02 -5.10
N VAL A 89 13.36 4.99 -4.27
CA VAL A 89 12.64 4.80 -3.01
C VAL A 89 13.62 4.51 -1.89
N ALA A 90 13.29 4.92 -0.66
CA ALA A 90 14.06 4.57 0.51
C ALA A 90 13.98 3.07 0.77
N PRO A 91 15.10 2.37 1.02
CA PRO A 91 15.09 0.94 1.26
C PRO A 91 14.31 0.60 2.55
N LEU A 92 13.55 -0.49 2.49
CA LEU A 92 12.83 -1.05 3.63
C LEU A 92 13.35 -2.44 3.95
N LYS A 93 13.28 -2.81 5.24
CA LYS A 93 13.67 -4.15 5.68
C LYS A 93 12.66 -5.20 5.26
N HIS A 94 13.15 -6.40 4.96
CA HIS A 94 12.34 -7.61 4.96
C HIS A 94 12.13 -8.09 6.41
N ARG A 95 11.02 -8.79 6.69
CA ARG A 95 10.74 -9.28 8.06
C ARG A 95 11.85 -10.13 8.65
N ASP A 96 12.56 -10.88 7.84
CA ASP A 96 13.69 -11.71 8.27
C ASP A 96 14.89 -10.91 8.76
N GLU A 97 14.95 -9.61 8.42
CA GLU A 97 16.01 -8.69 8.85
C GLU A 97 15.66 -7.94 10.15
N VAL A 98 14.43 -8.07 10.63
CA VAL A 98 13.95 -7.40 11.84
C VAL A 98 14.31 -8.23 13.06
N THR A 99 15.05 -7.64 13.99
CA THR A 99 15.49 -8.30 15.23
C THR A 99 14.83 -7.75 16.49
N ASP A 100 14.15 -6.62 16.38
CA ASP A 100 13.54 -5.89 17.49
C ASP A 100 12.01 -5.71 17.33
N GLY A 101 11.39 -6.48 16.44
CA GLY A 101 9.93 -6.47 16.27
C GLY A 101 9.18 -7.31 17.30
N PRO A 102 7.85 -7.19 17.38
CA PRO A 102 7.01 -6.25 16.65
C PRO A 102 7.22 -4.79 17.10
N TYR A 103 6.74 -3.87 16.27
CA TYR A 103 6.84 -2.44 16.55
C TYR A 103 5.63 -1.90 17.36
N PRO A 104 5.74 -0.73 18.04
CA PRO A 104 6.96 0.08 18.18
C PRO A 104 8.04 -0.62 19.03
N SER A 105 9.30 -0.30 18.73
CA SER A 105 10.47 -0.77 19.48
C SER A 105 11.34 0.42 19.90
N GLU A 106 12.49 0.17 20.54
CA GLU A 106 13.42 1.22 20.90
C GLU A 106 13.93 2.03 19.68
N ASN A 107 14.07 1.36 18.53
CA ASN A 107 14.61 1.95 17.30
C ASN A 107 13.53 2.34 16.28
N GLU A 108 12.32 1.81 16.40
CA GLU A 108 11.19 2.11 15.54
C GLU A 108 10.02 2.63 16.38
N PRO A 109 9.74 3.94 16.32
CA PRO A 109 8.77 4.57 17.22
C PRO A 109 7.31 4.34 16.83
N SER A 110 7.06 3.76 15.65
CA SER A 110 5.72 3.47 15.11
C SER A 110 5.63 2.02 14.66
N ASP A 111 4.44 1.47 14.69
CA ASP A 111 4.13 0.18 14.07
C ASP A 111 4.05 0.25 12.53
N HIS A 112 4.02 1.45 11.96
CA HIS A 112 4.22 1.72 10.54
C HIS A 112 5.62 2.23 10.27
N VAL A 113 6.26 1.73 9.22
CA VAL A 113 7.60 2.17 8.82
C VAL A 113 7.53 3.42 7.93
N LEU A 114 8.61 4.19 7.91
CA LEU A 114 8.71 5.38 7.07
C LEU A 114 8.91 4.99 5.60
N LEU A 115 8.02 5.46 4.73
CA LEU A 115 8.15 5.37 3.28
C LEU A 115 8.64 6.69 2.71
N ALA A 116 9.53 6.63 1.74
CA ALA A 116 9.97 7.81 0.99
C ALA A 116 10.27 7.46 -0.46
N ALA A 117 9.99 8.38 -1.37
CA ALA A 117 10.29 8.25 -2.79
C ALA A 117 10.75 9.59 -3.36
N ASP A 118 11.71 9.52 -4.26
CA ASP A 118 12.11 10.64 -5.12
C ASP A 118 11.37 10.52 -6.44
N VAL A 119 10.71 11.60 -6.86
CA VAL A 119 9.91 11.62 -8.07
C VAL A 119 10.21 12.86 -8.91
N THR A 120 10.10 12.72 -10.23
CA THR A 120 10.17 13.85 -11.18
C THR A 120 8.79 14.10 -11.77
N VAL A 121 8.32 15.31 -11.61
CA VAL A 121 7.07 15.81 -12.19
C VAL A 121 7.40 16.55 -13.49
N PHE A 122 6.72 16.17 -14.55
CA PHE A 122 6.90 16.78 -15.87
C PHE A 122 5.89 17.89 -16.12
#